data_be2dc1c5fcdaac11445d2df5c110dd08
#
_entry.id   be2dc1c5fcdaac11445d2df5c110dd08
#
_cell.length_a   1.000
_cell.length_b   1.000
_cell.length_c   1.000
_cell.angle_alpha   90.00
_cell.angle_beta   90.00
_cell.angle_gamma   90.00
#
_symmetry.space_group_name_H-M   'P 1'
#
loop_
_entity.id
_entity.type
_entity.pdbx_description
1 polymer ?
#
loop_
_entity_poly.entity_id
_entity_poly.type
_entity_poly.pdbx_seq_one_letter_code
_entity_poly.pdbx_strand_id
1 'polypeptide(L)'
;MLNQPLKLSDTARRLLAESFGCFALVFCGTGAIVINDVSNGAIGHAGIAITFGLIVLALIYALGDISGCHLNPAVSIGFWVARKFPGHLVAPYIASQCAGALLASLMLRLMFPSHPTLGATLPANGSAQSFLMEFILTWILMLVILCVSTGSKEKGAMAGIAVGALIALEAMFAGPISGASMNPARSLAPALVSMHLESVWIYLVAPLTGAIASVPLFYALQPSADDSVGPLDERMNVP
;
A
#
# COMPACT_ATOMS: atom_id res chain seq x y z
N MET A 1 3.09 20.33 -33.76
CA MET A 1 1.73 19.78 -33.59
C MET A 1 1.66 18.83 -32.39
N LEU A 2 1.91 19.32 -31.15
CA LEU A 2 1.91 18.48 -29.92
C LEU A 2 1.17 19.16 -28.76
N ASN A 3 0.12 19.94 -29.03
CA ASN A 3 -0.52 20.77 -28.01
C ASN A 3 -2.00 20.52 -27.78
N GLN A 4 -2.48 19.28 -27.98
CA GLN A 4 -3.75 18.89 -27.36
C GLN A 4 -3.46 17.79 -26.34
N PRO A 5 -3.67 18.03 -25.02
CA PRO A 5 -3.54 16.96 -24.02
C PRO A 5 -4.52 15.85 -24.39
N LEU A 6 -4.07 14.59 -24.30
CA LEU A 6 -4.92 13.41 -24.43
C LEU A 6 -6.13 13.58 -23.51
N LYS A 7 -7.33 13.74 -24.06
CA LYS A 7 -8.58 13.84 -23.30
C LYS A 7 -8.99 12.44 -22.82
N LEU A 8 -8.37 11.98 -21.73
CA LEU A 8 -8.80 10.77 -21.03
C LEU A 8 -10.05 11.04 -20.21
N SER A 9 -10.95 10.05 -20.10
CA SER A 9 -12.06 10.11 -19.14
C SER A 9 -11.50 10.12 -17.70
N ASP A 10 -12.26 10.63 -16.73
CA ASP A 10 -11.84 10.65 -15.33
C ASP A 10 -11.49 9.26 -14.81
N THR A 11 -12.28 8.24 -15.16
CA THR A 11 -11.97 6.85 -14.80
C THR A 11 -10.65 6.40 -15.41
N ALA A 12 -10.40 6.67 -16.70
CA ALA A 12 -9.15 6.29 -17.34
C ALA A 12 -7.93 6.96 -16.70
N ARG A 13 -8.04 8.24 -16.33
CA ARG A 13 -6.97 8.96 -15.60
C ARG A 13 -6.68 8.32 -14.24
N ARG A 14 -7.72 7.97 -13.48
CA ARG A 14 -7.58 7.29 -12.19
C ARG A 14 -6.90 5.93 -12.33
N LEU A 15 -7.35 5.11 -13.28
CA LEU A 15 -6.78 3.79 -13.53
C LEU A 15 -5.33 3.87 -13.99
N LEU A 16 -4.99 4.85 -14.83
CA LEU A 16 -3.61 5.09 -15.23
C LEU A 16 -2.72 5.50 -14.04
N ALA A 17 -3.22 6.36 -13.16
CA ALA A 17 -2.52 6.77 -11.95
C ALA A 17 -2.27 5.58 -10.99
N GLU A 18 -3.28 4.72 -10.79
CA GLU A 18 -3.14 3.50 -9.98
C GLU A 18 -2.13 2.52 -10.59
N SER A 19 -2.18 2.32 -11.92
CA SER A 19 -1.23 1.44 -12.62
C SER A 19 0.20 1.97 -12.52
N PHE A 20 0.42 3.26 -12.83
CA PHE A 20 1.73 3.89 -12.72
C PHE A 20 2.25 3.88 -11.27
N GLY A 21 1.38 4.20 -10.31
CA GLY A 21 1.75 4.20 -8.90
C GLY A 21 2.15 2.82 -8.39
N CYS A 22 1.39 1.76 -8.75
CA CYS A 22 1.78 0.39 -8.43
C CYS A 22 3.06 -0.05 -9.16
N PHE A 23 3.24 0.38 -10.40
CA PHE A 23 4.51 0.18 -11.11
C PHE A 23 5.67 0.80 -10.32
N ALA A 24 5.59 2.07 -9.97
CA ALA A 24 6.66 2.78 -9.26
C ALA A 24 6.91 2.18 -7.87
N LEU A 25 5.84 1.85 -7.11
CA LEU A 25 5.95 1.22 -5.80
C LEU A 25 6.70 -0.12 -5.88
N VAL A 26 6.27 -1.00 -6.79
CA VAL A 26 6.86 -2.34 -6.91
C VAL A 26 8.28 -2.24 -7.51
N PHE A 27 8.47 -1.42 -8.54
CA PHE A 27 9.78 -1.24 -9.14
C PHE A 27 10.83 -0.72 -8.15
N CYS A 28 10.52 0.32 -7.39
CA CYS A 28 11.44 0.86 -6.39
C CYS A 28 11.60 -0.06 -5.18
N GLY A 29 10.49 -0.54 -4.61
CA GLY A 29 10.51 -1.32 -3.39
C GLY A 29 11.13 -2.71 -3.57
N THR A 30 10.65 -3.49 -4.53
CA THR A 30 11.24 -4.81 -4.82
C THR A 30 12.58 -4.67 -5.53
N GLY A 31 12.77 -3.61 -6.32
CA GLY A 31 14.05 -3.25 -6.90
C GLY A 31 15.13 -3.00 -5.84
N ALA A 32 14.80 -2.32 -4.74
CA ALA A 32 15.71 -2.13 -3.63
C ALA A 32 16.15 -3.47 -2.99
N ILE A 33 15.23 -4.45 -2.89
CA ILE A 33 15.57 -5.81 -2.45
C ILE A 33 16.56 -6.46 -3.43
N VAL A 34 16.22 -6.45 -4.72
CA VAL A 34 17.05 -7.05 -5.79
C VAL A 34 18.45 -6.41 -5.81
N ILE A 35 18.52 -5.07 -5.75
CA ILE A 35 19.81 -4.36 -5.75
C ILE A 35 20.60 -4.65 -4.47
N ASN A 36 19.95 -4.74 -3.33
CA ASN A 36 20.61 -5.13 -2.08
C ASN A 36 21.27 -6.51 -2.20
N ASP A 37 20.55 -7.48 -2.79
CA ASP A 37 21.05 -8.83 -2.93
C ASP A 37 22.24 -8.89 -3.91
N VAL A 38 22.15 -8.26 -5.08
CA VAL A 38 23.23 -8.28 -6.09
C VAL A 38 24.43 -7.41 -5.72
N SER A 39 24.28 -6.48 -4.78
CA SER A 39 25.35 -5.59 -4.29
C SER A 39 25.91 -6.02 -2.93
N ASN A 40 25.62 -7.24 -2.47
CA ASN A 40 26.07 -7.76 -1.18
C ASN A 40 25.70 -6.88 0.02
N GLY A 41 24.46 -6.36 0.03
CA GLY A 41 23.93 -5.63 1.16
C GLY A 41 24.17 -4.12 1.15
N ALA A 42 24.51 -3.50 0.01
CA ALA A 42 24.81 -2.08 -0.05
C ALA A 42 23.66 -1.16 0.39
N ILE A 43 22.40 -1.59 0.23
CA ILE A 43 21.22 -0.84 0.68
C ILE A 43 20.89 -1.14 2.15
N GLY A 44 21.05 -2.36 2.57
CA GLY A 44 20.67 -2.85 3.89
C GLY A 44 19.17 -2.91 4.10
N HIS A 45 18.73 -3.68 5.10
CA HIS A 45 17.29 -3.84 5.41
C HIS A 45 16.60 -2.50 5.73
N ALA A 46 17.27 -1.62 6.47
CA ALA A 46 16.75 -0.29 6.78
C ALA A 46 16.54 0.55 5.52
N GLY A 47 17.48 0.51 4.59
CA GLY A 47 17.36 1.21 3.30
C GLY A 47 16.21 0.70 2.45
N ILE A 48 15.98 -0.62 2.41
CA ILE A 48 14.83 -1.23 1.74
C ILE A 48 13.52 -0.72 2.35
N ALA A 49 13.39 -0.76 3.67
CA ALA A 49 12.20 -0.31 4.38
C ALA A 49 11.89 1.17 4.12
N ILE A 50 12.92 2.02 4.20
CA ILE A 50 12.81 3.46 3.90
C ILE A 50 12.41 3.68 2.43
N THR A 51 12.94 2.89 1.49
CA THR A 51 12.58 3.00 0.07
C THR A 51 11.09 2.76 -0.15
N PHE A 52 10.52 1.72 0.47
CA PHE A 52 9.07 1.49 0.40
C PHE A 52 8.25 2.65 0.96
N GLY A 53 8.63 3.18 2.11
CA GLY A 53 7.93 4.32 2.71
C GLY A 53 8.04 5.60 1.89
N LEU A 54 9.24 5.93 1.41
CA LEU A 54 9.49 7.15 0.64
C LEU A 54 8.79 7.15 -0.73
N ILE A 55 8.77 6.01 -1.43
CA ILE A 55 8.05 5.94 -2.70
C ILE A 55 6.55 6.12 -2.50
N VAL A 56 5.95 5.50 -1.48
CA VAL A 56 4.52 5.70 -1.18
C VAL A 56 4.24 7.15 -0.78
N LEU A 57 5.08 7.75 0.05
CA LEU A 57 4.97 9.17 0.42
C LEU A 57 4.94 10.06 -0.82
N ALA A 58 5.89 9.88 -1.73
CA ALA A 58 5.98 10.66 -2.96
C ALA A 58 4.76 10.47 -3.87
N LEU A 59 4.29 9.21 -4.01
CA LEU A 59 3.14 8.88 -4.85
C LEU A 59 1.83 9.43 -4.30
N ILE A 60 1.63 9.45 -2.98
CA ILE A 60 0.44 10.05 -2.37
C ILE A 60 0.37 11.55 -2.71
N TYR A 61 1.47 12.28 -2.62
CA TYR A 61 1.48 13.69 -3.00
C TYR A 61 1.33 13.91 -4.51
N ALA A 62 1.88 13.01 -5.34
CA ALA A 62 1.80 13.15 -6.79
C ALA A 62 0.45 12.73 -7.39
N LEU A 63 -0.18 11.69 -6.85
CA LEU A 63 -1.33 11.02 -7.46
C LEU A 63 -2.60 11.07 -6.61
N GLY A 64 -2.51 11.50 -5.35
CA GLY A 64 -3.63 11.49 -4.40
C GLY A 64 -4.87 12.21 -4.93
N ASP A 65 -4.71 13.39 -5.49
CA ASP A 65 -5.82 14.18 -6.05
C ASP A 65 -6.39 13.59 -7.36
N ILE A 66 -5.67 12.65 -8.00
CA ILE A 66 -6.10 12.04 -9.26
C ILE A 66 -6.93 10.78 -9.00
N SER A 67 -6.39 9.83 -8.22
CA SER A 67 -7.00 8.51 -8.01
C SER A 67 -7.37 8.20 -6.56
N GLY A 68 -6.91 9.00 -5.61
CA GLY A 68 -6.89 8.67 -4.18
C GLY A 68 -5.65 7.87 -3.78
N CYS A 69 -4.80 7.51 -4.75
CA CYS A 69 -3.52 6.83 -4.55
C CYS A 69 -3.64 5.57 -3.66
N HIS A 70 -4.57 4.67 -4.00
CA HIS A 70 -4.78 3.44 -3.25
C HIS A 70 -3.58 2.50 -3.38
N LEU A 71 -3.09 2.26 -4.60
CA LEU A 71 -1.91 1.45 -4.98
C LEU A 71 -1.90 0.03 -4.38
N ASN A 72 -3.05 -0.42 -3.92
CA ASN A 72 -3.16 -1.62 -3.10
C ASN A 72 -4.59 -2.18 -3.18
N PRO A 73 -4.80 -3.44 -3.60
CA PRO A 73 -6.11 -4.08 -3.59
C PRO A 73 -6.77 -4.11 -2.21
N ALA A 74 -6.01 -4.35 -1.14
CA ALA A 74 -6.56 -4.38 0.23
C ALA A 74 -7.06 -3.00 0.66
N VAL A 75 -6.35 -1.93 0.32
CA VAL A 75 -6.77 -0.55 0.58
C VAL A 75 -8.03 -0.20 -0.21
N SER A 76 -8.09 -0.58 -1.49
CA SER A 76 -9.28 -0.33 -2.33
C SER A 76 -10.52 -1.01 -1.77
N ILE A 77 -10.39 -2.25 -1.30
CA ILE A 77 -11.48 -3.00 -0.65
C ILE A 77 -11.80 -2.40 0.72
N GLY A 78 -10.81 -2.01 1.52
CA GLY A 78 -11.02 -1.36 2.81
C GLY A 78 -11.81 -0.06 2.68
N PHE A 79 -11.47 0.80 1.73
CA PHE A 79 -12.26 2.01 1.43
C PHE A 79 -13.68 1.70 0.96
N TRP A 80 -13.87 0.66 0.15
CA TRP A 80 -15.20 0.24 -0.29
C TRP A 80 -16.05 -0.25 0.88
N VAL A 81 -15.53 -1.11 1.73
CA VAL A 81 -16.23 -1.61 2.93
C VAL A 81 -16.55 -0.45 3.89
N ALA A 82 -15.65 0.50 4.03
CA ALA A 82 -15.86 1.74 4.78
C ALA A 82 -16.78 2.75 4.06
N ARG A 83 -17.43 2.39 2.95
CA ARG A 83 -18.32 3.25 2.16
C ARG A 83 -17.68 4.58 1.73
N LYS A 84 -16.37 4.61 1.56
CA LYS A 84 -15.58 5.77 1.13
C LYS A 84 -15.13 5.66 -0.33
N PHE A 85 -15.43 4.55 -0.99
CA PHE A 85 -15.07 4.30 -2.39
C PHE A 85 -16.21 3.56 -3.11
N PRO A 86 -16.54 3.94 -4.38
CA PRO A 86 -17.64 3.32 -5.11
C PRO A 86 -17.31 1.91 -5.58
N GLY A 87 -18.20 0.94 -5.29
CA GLY A 87 -17.96 -0.49 -5.53
C GLY A 87 -17.69 -0.85 -7.00
N HIS A 88 -18.29 -0.13 -7.97
CA HIS A 88 -18.06 -0.38 -9.39
C HIS A 88 -16.63 -0.06 -9.86
N LEU A 89 -15.85 0.71 -9.09
CA LEU A 89 -14.45 1.01 -9.38
C LEU A 89 -13.47 0.05 -8.72
N VAL A 90 -13.90 -0.81 -7.78
CA VAL A 90 -13.00 -1.71 -7.04
C VAL A 90 -12.28 -2.67 -7.99
N ALA A 91 -13.01 -3.41 -8.81
CA ALA A 91 -12.41 -4.37 -9.74
C ALA A 91 -11.50 -3.69 -10.80
N PRO A 92 -11.89 -2.57 -11.44
CA PRO A 92 -11.00 -1.82 -12.32
C PRO A 92 -9.70 -1.35 -11.62
N TYR A 93 -9.78 -0.85 -10.36
CA TYR A 93 -8.59 -0.45 -9.61
C TYR A 93 -7.66 -1.63 -9.36
N ILE A 94 -8.18 -2.75 -8.86
CA ILE A 94 -7.38 -3.96 -8.61
C ILE A 94 -6.69 -4.44 -9.89
N ALA A 95 -7.41 -4.49 -11.01
CA ALA A 95 -6.83 -4.90 -12.30
C ALA A 95 -5.70 -3.95 -12.73
N SER A 96 -5.91 -2.64 -12.60
CA SER A 96 -4.93 -1.60 -12.92
C SER A 96 -3.70 -1.67 -12.03
N GLN A 97 -3.89 -1.86 -10.71
CA GLN A 97 -2.84 -2.04 -9.73
C GLN A 97 -1.99 -3.29 -10.04
N CYS A 98 -2.65 -4.42 -10.29
CA CYS A 98 -1.95 -5.66 -10.64
C CYS A 98 -1.19 -5.54 -11.97
N ALA A 99 -1.73 -4.85 -12.97
CA ALA A 99 -1.06 -4.63 -14.24
C ALA A 99 0.22 -3.80 -14.09
N GLY A 100 0.16 -2.71 -13.32
CA GLY A 100 1.35 -1.89 -13.00
C GLY A 100 2.41 -2.67 -12.24
N ALA A 101 2.00 -3.39 -11.20
CA ALA A 101 2.90 -4.22 -10.40
C ALA A 101 3.59 -5.33 -11.25
N LEU A 102 2.81 -5.98 -12.12
CA LEU A 102 3.34 -7.02 -13.02
C LEU A 102 4.37 -6.44 -14.00
N LEU A 103 4.06 -5.28 -14.59
CA LEU A 103 5.00 -4.60 -15.49
C LEU A 103 6.31 -4.26 -14.77
N ALA A 104 6.26 -3.79 -13.53
CA ALA A 104 7.44 -3.52 -12.70
C ALA A 104 8.29 -4.79 -12.48
N SER A 105 7.65 -5.89 -12.11
CA SER A 105 8.35 -7.16 -11.88
C SER A 105 8.97 -7.73 -13.17
N LEU A 106 8.30 -7.55 -14.32
CA LEU A 106 8.84 -7.90 -15.63
C LEU A 106 10.06 -7.03 -15.98
N MET A 107 10.02 -5.74 -15.72
CA MET A 107 11.18 -4.86 -15.93
C MET A 107 12.36 -5.27 -15.05
N LEU A 108 12.11 -5.60 -13.77
CA LEU A 108 13.17 -6.13 -12.90
C LEU A 108 13.72 -7.47 -13.40
N ARG A 109 12.88 -8.36 -13.94
CA ARG A 109 13.36 -9.62 -14.56
C ARG A 109 14.23 -9.37 -15.78
N LEU A 110 13.90 -8.36 -16.60
CA LEU A 110 14.74 -7.98 -17.75
C LEU A 110 16.10 -7.41 -17.31
N MET A 111 16.12 -6.62 -16.25
CA MET A 111 17.35 -6.02 -15.72
C MET A 111 18.20 -7.01 -14.93
N PHE A 112 17.57 -7.96 -14.25
CA PHE A 112 18.21 -8.93 -13.35
C PHE A 112 17.71 -10.36 -13.68
N PRO A 113 18.09 -10.91 -14.86
CA PRO A 113 17.49 -12.16 -15.37
C PRO A 113 17.75 -13.38 -14.49
N SER A 114 18.86 -13.40 -13.75
CA SER A 114 19.24 -14.50 -12.88
C SER A 114 18.81 -14.35 -11.43
N HIS A 115 18.15 -13.23 -11.06
CA HIS A 115 17.73 -13.04 -9.67
C HIS A 115 16.63 -14.04 -9.30
N PRO A 116 16.75 -14.80 -8.19
CA PRO A 116 15.82 -15.89 -7.91
C PRO A 116 14.39 -15.41 -7.64
N THR A 117 14.20 -14.46 -6.74
CA THR A 117 12.88 -14.12 -6.17
C THR A 117 12.27 -12.80 -6.69
N LEU A 118 13.08 -11.89 -7.24
CA LEU A 118 12.67 -10.53 -7.63
C LEU A 118 12.00 -9.75 -6.49
N GLY A 119 12.38 -10.02 -5.24
CA GLY A 119 11.79 -9.40 -4.07
C GLY A 119 10.38 -9.93 -3.73
N ALA A 120 10.05 -11.16 -4.13
CA ALA A 120 8.83 -11.85 -3.71
C ALA A 120 8.79 -11.99 -2.18
N THR A 121 7.61 -11.86 -1.61
CA THR A 121 7.39 -12.08 -0.17
C THR A 121 7.32 -13.56 0.13
N LEU A 122 8.16 -14.00 1.07
CA LEU A 122 8.26 -15.38 1.49
C LEU A 122 8.20 -15.44 3.03
N PRO A 123 7.46 -16.38 3.62
CA PRO A 123 7.41 -16.56 5.07
C PRO A 123 8.77 -17.08 5.60
N ALA A 124 9.38 -16.38 6.54
CA ALA A 124 10.67 -16.82 7.11
C ALA A 124 10.51 -18.01 8.06
N ASN A 125 9.47 -18.02 8.89
CA ASN A 125 9.30 -18.99 9.98
C ASN A 125 7.96 -19.75 9.90
N GLY A 126 7.34 -19.76 8.73
CA GLY A 126 6.09 -20.50 8.48
C GLY A 126 4.86 -19.62 8.23
N SER A 127 3.85 -20.25 7.66
CA SER A 127 2.68 -19.56 7.11
C SER A 127 1.80 -18.89 8.18
N ALA A 128 1.64 -19.50 9.34
CA ALA A 128 0.77 -18.97 10.40
C ALA A 128 1.31 -17.66 10.98
N GLN A 129 2.62 -17.61 11.25
CA GLN A 129 3.26 -16.39 11.75
C GLN A 129 3.16 -15.26 10.74
N SER A 130 3.48 -15.55 9.47
CA SER A 130 3.41 -14.54 8.42
C SER A 130 1.99 -14.08 8.13
N PHE A 131 1.00 -14.99 8.20
CA PHE A 131 -0.41 -14.63 8.05
C PHE A 131 -0.85 -13.65 9.14
N LEU A 132 -0.55 -13.97 10.41
CA LEU A 132 -0.92 -13.09 11.53
C LEU A 132 -0.20 -11.74 11.43
N MET A 133 1.09 -11.74 11.05
CA MET A 133 1.84 -10.52 10.84
C MET A 133 1.19 -9.65 9.75
N GLU A 134 0.98 -10.17 8.55
CA GLU A 134 0.38 -9.44 7.43
C GLU A 134 -1.04 -8.93 7.74
N PHE A 135 -1.83 -9.71 8.49
CA PHE A 135 -3.13 -9.28 8.97
C PHE A 135 -3.02 -8.04 9.88
N ILE A 136 -2.15 -8.09 10.89
CA ILE A 136 -1.98 -7.00 11.86
C ILE A 136 -1.42 -5.75 11.17
N LEU A 137 -0.38 -5.89 10.36
CA LEU A 137 0.21 -4.77 9.62
C LEU A 137 -0.85 -4.08 8.74
N THR A 138 -1.61 -4.85 7.97
CA THR A 138 -2.62 -4.25 7.09
C THR A 138 -3.82 -3.69 7.86
N TRP A 139 -4.16 -4.27 9.01
CA TRP A 139 -5.15 -3.73 9.92
C TRP A 139 -4.77 -2.34 10.45
N ILE A 140 -3.51 -2.18 10.89
CA ILE A 140 -2.97 -0.89 11.35
C ILE A 140 -2.88 0.09 10.18
N LEU A 141 -2.30 -0.34 9.04
CA LEU A 141 -2.15 0.49 7.86
C LEU A 141 -3.50 1.07 7.39
N MET A 142 -4.51 0.21 7.26
CA MET A 142 -5.82 0.66 6.77
C MET A 142 -6.53 1.57 7.76
N LEU A 143 -6.41 1.31 9.07
CA LEU A 143 -6.94 2.21 10.10
C LEU A 143 -6.33 3.61 9.98
N VAL A 144 -5.00 3.71 9.88
CA VAL A 144 -4.31 5.00 9.71
C VAL A 144 -4.75 5.68 8.42
N ILE A 145 -4.80 4.95 7.30
CA ILE A 145 -5.26 5.50 6.01
C ILE A 145 -6.67 6.08 6.16
N LEU A 146 -7.63 5.35 6.75
CA LEU A 146 -8.99 5.83 6.96
C LEU A 146 -9.01 7.08 7.84
N CYS A 147 -8.23 7.11 8.91
CA CYS A 147 -8.20 8.25 9.83
C CYS A 147 -7.60 9.53 9.21
N VAL A 148 -6.56 9.41 8.38
CA VAL A 148 -5.92 10.60 7.77
C VAL A 148 -6.63 11.06 6.50
N SER A 149 -7.25 10.15 5.73
CA SER A 149 -7.94 10.49 4.49
C SER A 149 -9.36 11.02 4.67
N THR A 150 -9.99 10.79 5.82
CA THR A 150 -11.38 11.22 6.10
C THR A 150 -11.49 12.31 7.16
N GLY A 151 -10.36 12.85 7.62
CA GLY A 151 -10.28 13.90 8.61
C GLY A 151 -10.39 15.33 8.02
N SER A 152 -9.84 16.29 8.77
CA SER A 152 -9.73 17.68 8.29
C SER A 152 -8.79 17.79 7.08
N LYS A 153 -8.87 18.93 6.35
CA LYS A 153 -7.95 19.18 5.21
C LYS A 153 -6.49 19.14 5.62
N GLU A 154 -6.17 19.61 6.82
CA GLU A 154 -4.80 19.58 7.36
C GLU A 154 -4.31 18.14 7.55
N LYS A 155 -5.15 17.25 8.06
CA LYS A 155 -4.83 15.81 8.16
C LYS A 155 -4.62 15.19 6.79
N GLY A 156 -5.48 15.51 5.81
CA GLY A 156 -5.34 15.05 4.44
C GLY A 156 -4.03 15.52 3.79
N ALA A 157 -3.61 16.75 4.05
CA ALA A 157 -2.33 17.28 3.57
C ALA A 157 -1.12 16.55 4.14
N MET A 158 -1.24 15.94 5.31
CA MET A 158 -0.17 15.16 5.95
C MET A 158 -0.25 13.64 5.66
N ALA A 159 -1.25 13.20 4.89
CA ALA A 159 -1.50 11.77 4.65
C ALA A 159 -0.28 11.05 4.04
N GLY A 160 0.42 11.69 3.09
CA GLY A 160 1.62 11.12 2.49
C GLY A 160 2.70 10.81 3.52
N ILE A 161 2.95 11.73 4.45
CA ILE A 161 3.95 11.56 5.52
C ILE A 161 3.49 10.44 6.47
N ALA A 162 2.24 10.46 6.93
CA ALA A 162 1.74 9.48 7.89
C ALA A 162 1.77 8.06 7.32
N VAL A 163 1.25 7.87 6.10
CA VAL A 163 1.18 6.55 5.47
C VAL A 163 2.57 6.06 5.04
N GLY A 164 3.39 6.93 4.44
CA GLY A 164 4.75 6.56 4.03
C GLY A 164 5.65 6.20 5.23
N ALA A 165 5.57 6.98 6.32
CA ALA A 165 6.31 6.68 7.54
C ALA A 165 5.86 5.36 8.18
N LEU A 166 4.54 5.08 8.19
CA LEU A 166 4.01 3.82 8.72
C LEU A 166 4.50 2.63 7.90
N ILE A 167 4.45 2.71 6.56
CA ILE A 167 4.96 1.64 5.69
C ILE A 167 6.45 1.40 5.92
N ALA A 168 7.26 2.47 6.05
CA ALA A 168 8.68 2.32 6.38
C ALA A 168 8.87 1.62 7.73
N LEU A 169 8.11 2.03 8.75
CA LEU A 169 8.16 1.44 10.10
C LEU A 169 7.78 -0.04 10.07
N GLU A 170 6.66 -0.38 9.42
CA GLU A 170 6.17 -1.75 9.34
C GLU A 170 7.13 -2.66 8.54
N ALA A 171 7.67 -2.16 7.42
CA ALA A 171 8.69 -2.86 6.66
C ALA A 171 9.98 -3.06 7.47
N MET A 172 10.35 -2.09 8.32
CA MET A 172 11.57 -2.13 9.13
C MET A 172 11.57 -3.29 10.12
N PHE A 173 10.48 -3.48 10.89
CA PHE A 173 10.46 -4.50 11.93
C PHE A 173 9.91 -5.85 11.45
N ALA A 174 8.95 -5.86 10.52
CA ALA A 174 8.25 -7.05 10.09
C ALA A 174 8.81 -7.66 8.78
N GLY A 175 9.58 -6.88 8.03
CA GLY A 175 10.20 -7.35 6.79
C GLY A 175 10.95 -8.67 6.91
N PRO A 176 11.81 -8.86 7.94
CA PRO A 176 12.52 -10.12 8.15
C PRO A 176 11.65 -11.34 8.45
N ILE A 177 10.38 -11.15 8.80
CA ILE A 177 9.44 -12.22 9.18
C ILE A 177 8.52 -12.61 8.05
N SER A 178 7.78 -11.64 7.49
CA SER A 178 6.77 -11.89 6.45
C SER A 178 7.09 -11.27 5.10
N GLY A 179 8.09 -10.40 5.04
CA GLY A 179 8.32 -9.54 3.88
C GLY A 179 7.55 -8.23 3.96
N ALA A 180 6.71 -8.02 5.00
CA ALA A 180 5.89 -6.83 5.25
C ALA A 180 5.22 -6.31 3.96
N SER A 181 4.36 -7.16 3.39
CA SER A 181 3.71 -6.85 2.11
C SER A 181 2.61 -5.83 2.25
N MET A 182 1.61 -6.14 3.11
CA MET A 182 0.37 -5.38 3.31
C MET A 182 -0.42 -5.13 2.01
N ASN A 183 0.03 -5.71 0.89
CA ASN A 183 -0.44 -5.36 -0.46
C ASN A 183 -0.47 -6.59 -1.38
N PRO A 184 -1.66 -7.10 -1.75
CA PRO A 184 -1.79 -8.23 -2.65
C PRO A 184 -1.09 -8.06 -4.00
N ALA A 185 -1.15 -6.87 -4.62
CA ALA A 185 -0.53 -6.62 -5.92
C ALA A 185 1.00 -6.62 -5.83
N ARG A 186 1.56 -6.04 -4.74
CA ARG A 186 3.01 -6.02 -4.46
C ARG A 186 3.58 -7.43 -4.27
N SER A 187 2.78 -8.36 -3.72
CA SER A 187 3.25 -9.75 -3.53
C SER A 187 3.00 -10.63 -4.73
N LEU A 188 1.83 -10.51 -5.36
CA LEU A 188 1.42 -11.35 -6.50
C LEU A 188 2.37 -11.18 -7.70
N ALA A 189 2.75 -9.95 -8.02
CA ALA A 189 3.49 -9.66 -9.24
C ALA A 189 4.90 -10.30 -9.27
N PRO A 190 5.79 -10.09 -8.28
CA PRO A 190 7.09 -10.75 -8.28
C PRO A 190 6.97 -12.27 -8.09
N ALA A 191 5.99 -12.75 -7.35
CA ALA A 191 5.74 -14.18 -7.19
C ALA A 191 5.39 -14.86 -8.51
N LEU A 192 4.54 -14.26 -9.34
CA LEU A 192 4.22 -14.76 -10.68
C LEU A 192 5.43 -14.76 -11.60
N VAL A 193 6.22 -13.68 -11.62
CA VAL A 193 7.35 -13.55 -12.53
C VAL A 193 8.53 -14.40 -12.10
N SER A 194 8.71 -14.66 -10.81
CA SER A 194 9.77 -15.52 -10.27
C SER A 194 9.32 -16.96 -10.02
N MET A 195 8.01 -17.27 -10.22
CA MET A 195 7.41 -18.60 -10.01
C MET A 195 7.45 -19.09 -8.55
N HIS A 196 7.45 -18.18 -7.57
CA HIS A 196 7.36 -18.50 -6.14
C HIS A 196 5.93 -18.33 -5.65
N LEU A 197 5.07 -19.33 -5.89
CA LEU A 197 3.62 -19.23 -5.69
C LEU A 197 3.11 -19.90 -4.40
N GLU A 198 3.92 -20.71 -3.74
CA GLU A 198 3.51 -21.62 -2.65
C GLU A 198 2.84 -20.88 -1.48
N SER A 199 3.31 -19.67 -1.17
CA SER A 199 2.83 -18.89 -0.03
C SER A 199 2.04 -17.64 -0.42
N VAL A 200 1.76 -17.42 -1.70
CA VAL A 200 1.07 -16.23 -2.20
C VAL A 200 -0.30 -16.03 -1.55
N TRP A 201 -1.00 -17.12 -1.25
CA TRP A 201 -2.31 -17.06 -0.60
C TRP A 201 -2.31 -16.26 0.72
N ILE A 202 -1.19 -16.30 1.49
CA ILE A 202 -1.03 -15.52 2.73
C ILE A 202 -1.19 -14.04 2.42
N TYR A 203 -0.44 -13.57 1.42
CA TYR A 203 -0.35 -12.18 1.01
C TYR A 203 -1.56 -11.67 0.22
N LEU A 204 -2.43 -12.59 -0.21
CA LEU A 204 -3.74 -12.24 -0.75
C LEU A 204 -4.78 -12.13 0.35
N VAL A 205 -4.86 -13.12 1.24
CA VAL A 205 -5.95 -13.24 2.21
C VAL A 205 -5.72 -12.39 3.46
N ALA A 206 -4.53 -12.45 4.05
CA ALA A 206 -4.25 -11.74 5.30
C ALA A 206 -4.37 -10.21 5.17
N PRO A 207 -3.80 -9.55 4.12
CA PRO A 207 -4.01 -8.11 3.95
C PRO A 207 -5.47 -7.73 3.72
N LEU A 208 -6.22 -8.51 2.93
CA LEU A 208 -7.63 -8.23 2.69
C LEU A 208 -8.45 -8.30 3.98
N THR A 209 -8.25 -9.36 4.77
CA THR A 209 -8.96 -9.53 6.03
C THR A 209 -8.55 -8.50 7.07
N GLY A 210 -7.28 -8.12 7.13
CA GLY A 210 -6.78 -7.04 7.98
C GLY A 210 -7.40 -5.67 7.64
N ALA A 211 -7.44 -5.33 6.35
CA ALA A 211 -8.06 -4.09 5.90
C ALA A 211 -9.56 -4.03 6.24
N ILE A 212 -10.30 -5.12 6.03
CA ILE A 212 -11.72 -5.20 6.38
C ILE A 212 -11.92 -5.08 7.90
N ALA A 213 -11.09 -5.76 8.70
CA ALA A 213 -11.18 -5.75 10.16
C ALA A 213 -10.87 -4.36 10.78
N SER A 214 -10.21 -3.47 10.07
CA SER A 214 -9.96 -2.09 10.54
C SER A 214 -11.22 -1.21 10.54
N VAL A 215 -12.20 -1.53 9.68
CA VAL A 215 -13.37 -0.65 9.46
C VAL A 215 -14.26 -0.50 10.71
N PRO A 216 -14.61 -1.55 11.45
CA PRO A 216 -15.38 -1.39 12.70
C PRO A 216 -14.66 -0.50 13.71
N LEU A 217 -13.33 -0.67 13.88
CA LEU A 217 -12.55 0.15 14.79
C LEU A 217 -12.51 1.60 14.32
N PHE A 218 -12.33 1.84 13.02
CA PHE A 218 -12.40 3.19 12.45
C PHE A 218 -13.70 3.90 12.82
N TYR A 219 -14.85 3.24 12.66
CA TYR A 219 -16.14 3.86 13.01
C TYR A 219 -16.30 4.05 14.51
N ALA A 220 -15.81 3.14 15.34
CA ALA A 220 -15.84 3.27 16.80
C ALA A 220 -14.99 4.45 17.32
N LEU A 221 -13.96 4.85 16.57
CA LEU A 221 -13.09 5.99 16.91
C LEU A 221 -13.59 7.34 16.35
N GLN A 222 -14.66 7.36 15.53
CA GLN A 222 -15.22 8.63 15.07
C GLN A 222 -15.93 9.35 16.21
N PRO A 223 -15.79 10.69 16.32
CA PRO A 223 -16.55 11.47 17.29
C PRO A 223 -18.06 11.23 17.12
N SER A 224 -18.79 11.11 18.22
CA SER A 224 -20.25 11.08 18.18
C SER A 224 -20.79 12.44 17.69
N ALA A 225 -22.00 12.46 17.14
CA ALA A 225 -22.62 13.70 16.70
C ALA A 225 -22.76 14.74 17.84
N ASP A 226 -22.87 14.24 19.10
CA ASP A 226 -22.94 15.08 20.32
C ASP A 226 -21.57 15.69 20.69
N ASP A 227 -20.44 15.04 20.31
CA ASP A 227 -19.08 15.53 20.60
C ASP A 227 -18.65 16.67 19.67
N SER A 228 -19.40 16.98 18.64
CA SER A 228 -19.06 17.98 17.63
C SER A 228 -19.37 19.42 18.05
N VAL A 229 -19.96 19.64 19.24
CA VAL A 229 -20.37 20.96 19.77
C VAL A 229 -19.40 21.41 20.87
N GLY A 230 -18.35 22.12 20.49
CA GLY A 230 -17.44 22.85 21.40
C GLY A 230 -16.00 22.97 20.88
N PRO A 231 -15.32 24.11 21.13
CA PRO A 231 -13.89 24.28 20.85
C PRO A 231 -13.06 23.26 21.64
N LEU A 232 -11.89 22.87 21.09
CA LEU A 232 -10.96 21.92 21.74
C LEU A 232 -10.54 22.31 23.17
N ASP A 233 -10.55 23.63 23.48
CA ASP A 233 -10.23 24.15 24.82
C ASP A 233 -11.24 23.78 25.90
N GLU A 234 -12.51 23.58 25.57
CA GLU A 234 -13.51 23.16 26.55
C GLU A 234 -13.46 21.67 26.88
N ARG A 235 -12.85 20.84 26.00
CA ARG A 235 -12.71 19.39 26.19
C ARG A 235 -11.58 19.00 27.14
N MET A 236 -10.60 19.89 27.33
CA MET A 236 -9.44 19.61 28.21
C MET A 236 -9.65 20.04 29.65
N ASN A 237 -10.79 20.66 29.98
CA ASN A 237 -11.12 21.15 31.31
C ASN A 237 -12.21 20.32 32.03
N VAL A 238 -12.40 19.05 31.67
CA VAL A 238 -13.24 18.14 32.47
C VAL A 238 -12.37 17.53 33.57
N PRO A 239 -12.72 17.70 34.86
CA PRO A 239 -11.92 17.30 36.03
C PRO A 239 -11.74 15.78 36.16
#